data_a9f733b69169f32ae65e21785ed48edc
#
_entry.id   a9f733b69169f32ae65e21785ed48edc
#
_cell.length_a   1.000
_cell.length_b   1.000
_cell.length_c   1.000
_cell.angle_alpha   90.00
_cell.angle_beta   90.00
_cell.angle_gamma   90.00
#
_symmetry.space_group_name_H-M   'P 1'
#
loop_
_entity.id
_entity.type
_entity.pdbx_description
1 polymer ?
#
loop_
_entity_poly.entity_id
_entity_poly.type
_entity_poly.pdbx_seq_one_letter_code
_entity_poly.pdbx_strand_id
1 'polypeptide(L)'
;MLFEKAGQPLRLVEIPVPQPGPGQVLLRVHACAVCRTDLHILDGELSQPKQPLVLGHEIVGRVVQAGEGANAFPTGQRVGVPWLGWTDGTCRYCQRGQENLCAEAKFTGYTLDGGYAEYTVADQRYCFPLPEGYPDLQAAPLLCAGLIGYRTY
;
A
#
# COMPACT_ATOMS: atom_id res chain seq x y z
N MET A 1 -5.05 -5.75 -11.52
CA MET A 1 -5.84 -4.73 -12.27
C MET A 1 -4.94 -3.53 -12.52
N LEU A 2 -4.74 -3.14 -13.78
CA LEU A 2 -3.78 -2.11 -14.18
C LEU A 2 -4.52 -0.84 -14.64
N PHE A 3 -4.12 0.29 -14.06
CA PHE A 3 -4.47 1.65 -14.50
C PHE A 3 -3.43 2.12 -15.51
N GLU A 4 -3.89 2.52 -16.69
CA GLU A 4 -3.01 3.02 -17.75
C GLU A 4 -3.26 4.49 -18.05
N LYS A 5 -4.53 4.95 -17.91
CA LYS A 5 -4.92 6.33 -18.21
C LYS A 5 -6.23 6.70 -17.52
N ALA A 6 -6.32 7.94 -17.07
CA ALA A 6 -7.54 8.50 -16.51
C ALA A 6 -8.73 8.45 -17.49
N GLY A 7 -9.91 8.20 -16.95
CA GLY A 7 -11.16 8.05 -17.71
C GLY A 7 -11.29 6.73 -18.47
N GLN A 8 -10.37 5.78 -18.27
CA GLN A 8 -10.44 4.43 -18.86
C GLN A 8 -10.64 3.38 -17.77
N PRO A 9 -11.35 2.27 -18.05
CA PRO A 9 -11.50 1.19 -17.08
C PRO A 9 -10.16 0.51 -16.81
N LEU A 10 -10.02 -0.02 -15.59
CA LEU A 10 -8.88 -0.86 -15.21
C LEU A 10 -8.84 -2.12 -16.09
N ARG A 11 -7.65 -2.52 -16.50
CA ARG A 11 -7.44 -3.73 -17.29
C ARG A 11 -6.96 -4.89 -16.41
N LEU A 12 -7.57 -6.06 -16.58
CA LEU A 12 -7.00 -7.30 -16.05
C LEU A 12 -5.81 -7.71 -16.94
N VAL A 13 -4.63 -7.78 -16.35
CA VAL A 13 -3.38 -8.14 -17.04
C VAL A 13 -2.55 -9.07 -16.18
N GLU A 14 -1.74 -9.91 -16.81
CA GLU A 14 -0.68 -10.67 -16.15
C GLU A 14 0.61 -9.85 -16.19
N ILE A 15 1.22 -9.67 -15.03
CA ILE A 15 2.51 -9.00 -14.87
C ILE A 15 3.44 -9.88 -14.04
N PRO A 16 4.75 -9.78 -14.20
CA PRO A 16 5.69 -10.52 -13.35
C PRO A 16 5.47 -10.22 -11.87
N VAL A 17 5.64 -11.24 -11.02
CA VAL A 17 5.63 -11.04 -9.56
C VAL A 17 6.78 -10.10 -9.20
N PRO A 18 6.51 -8.97 -8.51
CA PRO A 18 7.56 -8.01 -8.18
C PRO A 18 8.55 -8.60 -7.18
N GLN A 19 9.79 -8.15 -7.23
CA GLN A 19 10.85 -8.58 -6.30
C GLN A 19 11.03 -7.51 -5.22
N PRO A 20 11.07 -7.87 -3.92
CA PRO A 20 11.31 -6.92 -2.85
C PRO A 20 12.77 -6.44 -2.88
N GLY A 21 12.97 -5.13 -2.89
CA GLY A 21 14.27 -4.48 -2.71
C GLY A 21 14.69 -4.39 -1.24
N PRO A 22 15.82 -3.74 -0.93
CA PRO A 22 16.29 -3.53 0.43
C PRO A 22 15.21 -2.86 1.31
N GLY A 23 14.98 -3.42 2.51
CA GLY A 23 13.97 -2.94 3.46
C GLY A 23 12.52 -3.22 3.08
N GLN A 24 12.28 -3.93 1.98
CA GLN A 24 10.93 -4.24 1.50
C GLN A 24 10.54 -5.70 1.73
N VAL A 25 9.24 -5.95 1.80
CA VAL A 25 8.66 -7.29 1.85
C VAL A 25 7.73 -7.51 0.66
N LEU A 26 7.74 -8.73 0.12
CA LEU A 26 6.74 -9.19 -0.83
C LEU A 26 5.56 -9.77 -0.07
N LEU A 27 4.38 -9.29 -0.38
CA LEU A 27 3.13 -9.74 0.21
C LEU A 27 2.29 -10.51 -0.81
N ARG A 28 1.74 -11.66 -0.40
CA ARG A 28 0.58 -12.24 -1.06
C ARG A 28 -0.65 -11.51 -0.55
N VAL A 29 -1.38 -10.85 -1.45
CA VAL A 29 -2.57 -10.07 -1.11
C VAL A 29 -3.74 -11.03 -0.86
N HIS A 30 -4.44 -10.85 0.23
CA HIS A 30 -5.65 -11.60 0.59
C HIS A 30 -6.91 -10.74 0.39
N ALA A 31 -6.82 -9.44 0.69
CA ALA A 31 -7.88 -8.47 0.47
C ALA A 31 -7.28 -7.09 0.20
N CYS A 32 -7.93 -6.32 -0.64
CA CYS A 32 -7.67 -4.90 -0.80
C CYS A 32 -9.03 -4.20 -1.00
N ALA A 33 -9.38 -3.31 -0.09
CA ALA A 33 -10.66 -2.60 -0.19
C ALA A 33 -10.56 -1.43 -1.18
N VAL A 34 -11.73 -0.96 -1.62
CA VAL A 34 -11.87 0.15 -2.56
C VAL A 34 -12.15 1.44 -1.79
N CYS A 35 -11.33 2.44 -2.01
CA CYS A 35 -11.47 3.78 -1.44
C CYS A 35 -11.93 4.79 -2.50
N ARG A 36 -12.50 5.89 -2.05
CA ARG A 36 -12.82 7.02 -2.94
C ARG A 36 -11.58 7.56 -3.68
N THR A 37 -10.40 7.48 -3.07
CA THR A 37 -9.13 7.89 -3.68
C THR A 37 -8.81 7.11 -4.95
N ASP A 38 -9.15 5.81 -5.00
CA ASP A 38 -8.95 5.00 -6.21
C ASP A 38 -9.80 5.53 -7.38
N LEU A 39 -11.03 5.99 -7.08
CA LEU A 39 -11.91 6.63 -8.06
C LEU A 39 -11.37 8.00 -8.49
N HIS A 40 -10.85 8.81 -7.56
CA HIS A 40 -10.22 10.10 -7.89
C HIS A 40 -9.03 9.94 -8.85
N ILE A 41 -8.24 8.87 -8.69
CA ILE A 41 -7.13 8.56 -9.62
C ILE A 41 -7.70 8.13 -10.97
N LEU A 42 -8.71 7.25 -10.97
CA LEU A 42 -9.35 6.73 -12.18
C LEU A 42 -10.02 7.84 -13.00
N ASP A 43 -10.65 8.80 -12.33
CA ASP A 43 -11.34 9.95 -12.92
C ASP A 43 -10.34 11.06 -13.35
N GLY A 44 -9.08 10.98 -12.92
CA GLY A 44 -8.03 11.96 -13.26
C GLY A 44 -8.08 13.23 -12.39
N GLU A 45 -8.75 13.18 -11.25
CA GLU A 45 -8.84 14.29 -10.31
C GLU A 45 -7.54 14.49 -9.50
N LEU A 46 -6.73 13.43 -9.37
CA LEU A 46 -5.40 13.50 -8.78
C LEU A 46 -4.34 13.54 -9.89
N SER A 47 -3.49 14.56 -9.85
CA SER A 47 -2.43 14.76 -10.84
C SER A 47 -1.23 13.86 -10.59
N GLN A 48 -0.60 13.41 -11.67
CA GLN A 48 0.69 12.70 -11.66
C GLN A 48 0.75 11.35 -10.92
N PRO A 49 -0.21 10.43 -11.07
CA PRO A 49 0.00 9.07 -10.60
C PRO A 49 1.15 8.41 -11.39
N LYS A 50 1.78 7.39 -10.78
CA LYS A 50 2.65 6.48 -11.53
C LYS A 50 1.86 5.88 -12.70
N GLN A 51 2.46 5.72 -13.87
CA GLN A 51 1.85 5.10 -15.05
C GLN A 51 2.83 4.14 -15.73
N PRO A 52 2.44 2.88 -16.01
CA PRO A 52 1.22 2.23 -15.53
C PRO A 52 1.24 2.01 -14.01
N LEU A 53 0.06 1.80 -13.39
CA LEU A 53 -0.10 1.69 -11.94
C LEU A 53 -1.06 0.57 -11.56
N VAL A 54 -0.72 -0.18 -10.53
CA VAL A 54 -1.66 -1.03 -9.79
C VAL A 54 -2.26 -0.18 -8.66
N LEU A 55 -3.58 0.04 -8.66
CA LEU A 55 -4.30 0.79 -7.63
C LEU A 55 -4.47 -0.04 -6.34
N GLY A 56 -5.09 0.57 -5.34
CA GLY A 56 -5.46 -0.07 -4.07
C GLY A 56 -4.45 0.17 -2.96
N HIS A 57 -4.90 0.76 -1.85
CA HIS A 57 -4.07 1.13 -0.69
C HIS A 57 -4.66 0.69 0.65
N GLU A 58 -5.60 -0.23 0.64
CA GLU A 58 -6.20 -0.82 1.83
C GLU A 58 -5.90 -2.33 1.83
N ILE A 59 -4.60 -2.67 1.92
CA ILE A 59 -4.10 -4.01 1.62
C ILE A 59 -3.99 -4.83 2.90
N VAL A 60 -4.61 -6.00 2.92
CA VAL A 60 -4.33 -7.07 3.88
C VAL A 60 -3.64 -8.21 3.14
N GLY A 61 -2.51 -8.66 3.66
CA GLY A 61 -1.75 -9.75 3.05
C GLY A 61 -0.83 -10.45 4.04
N ARG A 62 -0.12 -11.46 3.52
CA ARG A 62 0.92 -12.16 4.29
C ARG A 62 2.27 -12.03 3.61
N VAL A 63 3.29 -11.86 4.41
CA VAL A 63 4.68 -11.82 3.95
C VAL A 63 5.06 -13.18 3.36
N VAL A 64 5.54 -13.19 2.12
CA VAL A 64 6.02 -14.40 1.45
C VAL A 64 7.52 -14.36 1.17
N GLN A 65 8.11 -13.17 1.09
CA GLN A 65 9.54 -12.99 0.90
C GLN A 65 9.97 -11.64 1.53
N ALA A 66 11.18 -11.61 2.06
CA ALA A 66 11.81 -10.38 2.56
C ALA A 66 13.01 -10.02 1.67
N GLY A 67 13.17 -8.73 1.38
CA GLY A 67 14.37 -8.18 0.76
C GLY A 67 15.50 -8.01 1.77
N GLU A 68 16.64 -7.58 1.31
CA GLU A 68 17.81 -7.34 2.18
C GLU A 68 17.47 -6.34 3.30
N GLY A 69 17.80 -6.69 4.55
CA GLY A 69 17.52 -5.85 5.73
C GLY A 69 16.04 -5.75 6.12
N ALA A 70 15.13 -6.42 5.43
CA ALA A 70 13.72 -6.46 5.81
C ALA A 70 13.45 -7.61 6.79
N ASN A 71 13.68 -7.38 8.07
CA ASN A 71 13.60 -8.38 9.14
C ASN A 71 12.51 -8.11 10.19
N ALA A 72 11.68 -7.10 9.98
CA ALA A 72 10.61 -6.74 10.92
C ALA A 72 9.46 -7.77 10.96
N PHE A 73 9.25 -8.50 9.86
CA PHE A 73 8.14 -9.45 9.73
C PHE A 73 8.63 -10.79 9.19
N PRO A 74 8.44 -11.90 9.92
CA PRO A 74 8.74 -13.23 9.42
C PRO A 74 7.79 -13.63 8.26
N THR A 75 8.24 -14.55 7.41
CA THR A 75 7.39 -15.17 6.39
C THR A 75 6.14 -15.79 7.03
N GLY A 76 4.99 -15.56 6.42
CA GLY A 76 3.67 -15.95 6.93
C GLY A 76 3.00 -14.90 7.83
N GLN A 77 3.74 -13.88 8.32
CA GLN A 77 3.17 -12.81 9.14
C GLN A 77 2.09 -12.07 8.37
N ARG A 78 0.93 -11.91 9.01
CA ARG A 78 -0.20 -11.12 8.51
C ARG A 78 0.03 -9.64 8.77
N VAL A 79 -0.07 -8.82 7.73
CA VAL A 79 0.14 -7.37 7.80
C VAL A 79 -0.89 -6.60 7.00
N GLY A 80 -1.09 -5.34 7.38
CA GLY A 80 -1.83 -4.34 6.63
C GLY A 80 -0.89 -3.29 6.04
N VAL A 81 -1.20 -2.80 4.82
CA VAL A 81 -0.47 -1.70 4.18
C VAL A 81 -1.46 -0.59 3.83
N PRO A 82 -1.31 0.60 4.43
CA PRO A 82 -2.16 1.76 4.19
C PRO A 82 -1.63 2.66 3.06
N TRP A 83 -2.20 3.86 2.96
CA TRP A 83 -1.87 4.88 1.95
C TRP A 83 -0.41 5.32 1.96
N LEU A 84 0.16 5.70 3.12
CA LEU A 84 1.56 6.10 3.21
C LEU A 84 2.44 4.87 3.07
N GLY A 85 3.19 4.80 1.95
CA GLY A 85 3.99 3.62 1.60
C GLY A 85 5.51 3.81 1.70
N TRP A 86 5.99 5.06 1.76
CA TRP A 86 7.42 5.35 1.90
C TRP A 86 7.67 6.82 2.25
N THR A 87 8.75 7.09 2.98
CA THR A 87 9.30 8.42 3.23
C THR A 87 10.82 8.40 3.24
N ASP A 88 11.47 9.57 3.15
CA ASP A 88 12.93 9.70 3.17
C ASP A 88 13.58 9.30 4.50
N GLY A 89 12.82 9.32 5.60
CA GLY A 89 13.30 8.99 6.95
C GLY A 89 14.29 10.02 7.54
N THR A 90 14.68 11.06 6.80
CA THR A 90 15.78 11.97 7.18
C THR A 90 15.35 13.42 7.33
N CYS A 91 14.24 13.83 6.74
CA CYS A 91 13.77 15.20 6.85
C CYS A 91 13.30 15.54 8.27
N ARG A 92 13.16 16.82 8.56
CA ARG A 92 12.75 17.31 9.89
C ARG A 92 11.44 16.71 10.42
N TYR A 93 10.56 16.32 9.53
CA TYR A 93 9.28 15.72 9.89
C TYR A 93 9.45 14.23 10.24
N CYS A 94 10.16 13.47 9.41
CA CYS A 94 10.45 12.07 9.67
C CYS A 94 11.23 11.89 10.99
N GLN A 95 12.20 12.75 11.27
CA GLN A 95 12.96 12.73 12.52
C GLN A 95 12.13 13.01 13.78
N ARG A 96 10.92 13.56 13.63
CA ARG A 96 9.98 13.87 14.72
C ARG A 96 8.79 12.92 14.80
N GLY A 97 8.78 11.83 14.00
CA GLY A 97 7.63 10.92 13.93
C GLY A 97 6.40 11.54 13.25
N GLN A 98 6.62 12.46 12.32
CA GLN A 98 5.58 13.15 11.53
C GLN A 98 5.73 12.82 10.05
N GLU A 99 5.93 11.54 9.73
CA GLU A 99 6.24 11.03 8.38
C GLU A 99 5.16 11.41 7.36
N ASN A 100 3.92 11.58 7.79
CA ASN A 100 2.81 12.04 6.95
C ASN A 100 3.01 13.46 6.38
N LEU A 101 3.96 14.23 6.90
CA LEU A 101 4.34 15.57 6.44
C LEU A 101 5.64 15.56 5.62
N CYS A 102 6.21 14.41 5.33
CA CYS A 102 7.41 14.29 4.49
C CYS A 102 7.12 14.77 3.07
N ALA A 103 7.96 15.70 2.55
CA ALA A 103 7.80 16.21 1.19
C ALA A 103 8.06 15.16 0.11
N GLU A 104 8.90 14.15 0.43
CA GLU A 104 9.26 13.05 -0.46
C GLU A 104 8.39 11.80 -0.27
N ALA A 105 7.28 11.92 0.48
CA ALA A 105 6.38 10.79 0.74
C ALA A 105 5.88 10.14 -0.54
N LYS A 106 5.85 8.80 -0.55
CA LYS A 106 5.26 8.01 -1.65
C LYS A 106 4.06 7.23 -1.13
N PHE A 107 3.08 7.06 -2.00
CA PHE A 107 1.76 6.58 -1.63
C PHE A 107 1.41 5.29 -2.37
N THR A 108 0.97 4.29 -1.63
CA THR A 108 0.52 2.99 -2.12
C THR A 108 -0.68 3.15 -3.04
N GLY A 109 -0.66 2.52 -4.20
CA GLY A 109 -1.75 2.64 -5.18
C GLY A 109 -1.83 4.01 -5.86
N TYR A 110 -0.77 4.83 -5.80
CA TYR A 110 -0.70 6.15 -6.45
C TYR A 110 0.67 6.42 -7.06
N THR A 111 1.71 6.58 -6.24
CA THR A 111 3.10 6.76 -6.68
C THR A 111 3.91 5.47 -6.55
N LEU A 112 3.37 4.49 -5.83
CA LEU A 112 3.83 3.11 -5.72
C LEU A 112 2.71 2.19 -6.17
N ASP A 113 3.03 0.99 -6.66
CA ASP A 113 2.02 -0.02 -6.96
C ASP A 113 1.31 -0.47 -5.68
N GLY A 114 0.02 -0.72 -5.81
CA GLY A 114 -0.88 -1.08 -4.73
C GLY A 114 -1.32 -2.54 -4.74
N GLY A 115 -2.51 -2.80 -4.18
CA GLY A 115 -3.00 -4.12 -3.83
C GLY A 115 -4.06 -4.72 -4.75
N TYR A 116 -4.41 -4.09 -5.87
CA TYR A 116 -5.33 -4.73 -6.85
C TYR A 116 -4.58 -5.76 -7.71
N ALA A 117 -3.78 -6.59 -7.07
CA ALA A 117 -2.97 -7.66 -7.64
C ALA A 117 -2.86 -8.82 -6.64
N GLU A 118 -2.41 -9.99 -7.09
CA GLU A 118 -2.17 -11.14 -6.21
C GLU A 118 -0.96 -10.92 -5.29
N TYR A 119 0.00 -10.12 -5.74
CA TYR A 119 1.22 -9.80 -4.99
C TYR A 119 1.53 -8.32 -5.08
N THR A 120 2.09 -7.77 -4.00
CA THR A 120 2.61 -6.40 -3.95
C THR A 120 3.87 -6.34 -3.09
N VAL A 121 4.71 -5.33 -3.36
CA VAL A 121 5.88 -5.03 -2.53
C VAL A 121 5.59 -3.83 -1.65
N ALA A 122 5.96 -3.90 -0.38
CA ALA A 122 5.81 -2.81 0.58
C ALA A 122 7.09 -2.59 1.40
N ASP A 123 7.37 -1.34 1.74
CA ASP A 123 8.40 -1.00 2.73
C ASP A 123 7.97 -1.49 4.11
N GLN A 124 8.81 -2.29 4.77
CA GLN A 124 8.49 -2.87 6.09
C GLN A 124 8.12 -1.82 7.14
N ARG A 125 8.61 -0.57 7.02
CA ARG A 125 8.30 0.53 7.96
C ARG A 125 6.83 0.96 7.89
N TYR A 126 6.18 0.68 6.78
CA TYR A 126 4.77 1.02 6.50
C TYR A 126 3.87 -0.21 6.41
N CYS A 127 4.35 -1.34 6.92
CA CYS A 127 3.55 -2.54 7.18
C CYS A 127 3.18 -2.59 8.67
N PHE A 128 1.94 -2.96 8.97
CA PHE A 128 1.43 -3.03 10.33
C PHE A 128 0.91 -4.42 10.64
N PRO A 129 1.31 -5.04 11.76
CA PRO A 129 0.80 -6.36 12.12
C PRO A 129 -0.70 -6.29 12.41
N LEU A 130 -1.46 -7.23 11.88
CA LEU A 130 -2.90 -7.33 12.11
C LEU A 130 -3.22 -8.53 13.00
N PRO A 131 -4.20 -8.41 13.92
CA PRO A 131 -4.64 -9.52 14.77
C PRO A 131 -5.26 -10.64 13.93
N GLU A 132 -4.89 -11.91 14.22
CA GLU A 132 -5.34 -13.08 13.45
C GLU A 132 -6.85 -13.33 13.52
N GLY A 133 -7.51 -12.94 14.61
CA GLY A 133 -8.95 -13.16 14.81
C GLY A 133 -9.89 -12.24 14.02
N TYR A 134 -9.36 -11.29 13.24
CA TYR A 134 -10.19 -10.33 12.51
C TYR A 134 -10.16 -10.64 10.99
N PRO A 135 -11.32 -10.86 10.33
CA PRO A 135 -11.35 -11.28 8.93
C PRO A 135 -10.70 -10.28 7.97
N ASP A 136 -9.99 -10.76 6.93
CA ASP A 136 -9.25 -9.93 5.98
C ASP A 136 -10.14 -8.90 5.27
N LEU A 137 -11.34 -9.32 4.83
CA LEU A 137 -12.29 -8.43 4.15
C LEU A 137 -12.83 -7.31 5.04
N GLN A 138 -12.88 -7.52 6.36
CA GLN A 138 -13.30 -6.50 7.32
C GLN A 138 -12.14 -5.63 7.79
N ALA A 139 -10.92 -6.17 7.79
CA ALA A 139 -9.72 -5.43 8.16
C ALA A 139 -9.29 -4.43 7.08
N ALA A 140 -9.43 -4.77 5.79
CA ALA A 140 -8.96 -3.95 4.70
C ALA A 140 -9.51 -2.50 4.74
N PRO A 141 -10.82 -2.22 4.89
CA PRO A 141 -11.34 -0.85 4.94
C PRO A 141 -10.84 -0.04 6.14
N LEU A 142 -10.39 -0.71 7.21
CA LEU A 142 -9.87 -0.02 8.39
C LEU A 142 -8.51 0.65 8.12
N LEU A 143 -7.79 0.24 7.07
CA LEU A 143 -6.48 0.78 6.72
C LEU A 143 -6.52 2.17 6.05
N CYS A 144 -7.72 2.65 5.67
CA CYS A 144 -7.93 4.02 5.22
C CYS A 144 -9.11 4.66 5.95
N ALA A 145 -10.36 4.30 5.61
CA ALA A 145 -11.54 4.93 6.20
C ALA A 145 -11.60 4.75 7.73
N GLY A 146 -11.30 3.57 8.24
CA GLY A 146 -11.26 3.30 9.68
C GLY A 146 -10.18 4.09 10.40
N LEU A 147 -8.97 4.15 9.84
CA LEU A 147 -7.84 4.91 10.39
C LEU A 147 -8.14 6.40 10.45
N ILE A 148 -8.70 6.98 9.39
CA ILE A 148 -9.06 8.39 9.35
C ILE A 148 -10.25 8.67 10.29
N GLY A 149 -11.25 7.81 10.32
CA GLY A 149 -12.36 7.91 11.26
C GLY A 149 -11.89 7.93 12.72
N TYR A 150 -10.99 7.02 13.08
CA TYR A 150 -10.41 6.97 14.42
C TYR A 150 -9.58 8.21 14.75
N ARG A 151 -8.79 8.72 13.80
CA ARG A 151 -7.96 9.91 14.01
C ARG A 151 -8.78 11.18 14.23
N THR A 152 -9.97 11.27 13.63
CA THR A 152 -10.85 12.46 13.73
C THR A 152 -11.78 12.43 14.94
N TYR A 153 -11.94 11.27 15.59
CA TYR A 153 -12.69 11.10 16.83
C TYR A 153 -11.87 11.57 18.03
#